data_ef6252005ac7ca028a61a0e8c2750ce3
#
_entry.id   ef6252005ac7ca028a61a0e8c2750ce3
#
_cell.length_a   1.000
_cell.length_b   1.000
_cell.length_c   1.000
_cell.angle_alpha   90.00
_cell.angle_beta   90.00
_cell.angle_gamma   90.00
#
_symmetry.space_group_name_H-M   'P 1'
#
loop_
_entity.id
_entity.type
_entity.pdbx_description
1 polymer ?
#
loop_
_entity_poly.entity_id
_entity_poly.type
_entity_poly.pdbx_seq_one_letter_code
_entity_poly.pdbx_strand_id
1 'polypeptide(L)'
;MGLLDSIKSGGSSGKKKMRPSPARDFLGPEWYAVDCRGANLYVHENAVVIDRTGGGLWNVGDNNFKVIPFRSIVAVQAKLKSTLLNGYIEFETANSPLSTGSDKAERSSENGVILSGTDERYEQAKEALKYIFSKICT
;
A
#
# COMPACT_ATOMS: atom_id res chain seq x y z
N MET A 1 -7.72 7.58 -19.41
CA MET A 1 -7.12 6.26 -19.46
C MET A 1 -5.61 6.26 -19.59
N GLY A 2 -5.01 7.38 -19.86
CA GLY A 2 -3.57 7.47 -20.00
C GLY A 2 -2.80 7.02 -18.77
N LEU A 3 -3.36 7.16 -17.58
CA LEU A 3 -2.68 6.75 -16.37
C LEU A 3 -2.48 5.22 -16.30
N LEU A 4 -3.48 4.47 -16.67
CA LEU A 4 -3.36 3.02 -16.72
C LEU A 4 -2.39 2.57 -17.79
N ASP A 5 -2.40 3.24 -18.93
CA ASP A 5 -1.47 2.93 -20.00
C ASP A 5 -0.04 3.23 -19.58
N SER A 6 0.17 4.32 -18.87
CA SER A 6 1.48 4.65 -18.33
C SER A 6 1.98 3.60 -17.36
N ILE A 7 1.12 3.11 -16.50
CA ILE A 7 1.50 2.06 -15.55
C ILE A 7 1.88 0.79 -16.30
N LYS A 8 1.11 0.41 -17.31
CA LYS A 8 1.42 -0.76 -18.11
C LYS A 8 2.74 -0.63 -18.85
N SER A 9 2.97 0.50 -19.45
CA SER A 9 4.19 0.70 -20.23
C SER A 9 5.40 0.84 -19.33
N GLY A 10 5.25 1.41 -18.15
CA GLY A 10 6.36 1.57 -17.21
C GLY A 10 6.82 0.28 -16.58
N GLY A 11 6.02 -0.77 -16.62
CA GLY A 11 6.35 -2.03 -15.98
C GLY A 11 7.13 -3.01 -16.84
N SER A 12 7.56 -2.61 -18.01
CA SER A 12 8.03 -3.55 -19.01
C SER A 12 9.48 -4.00 -18.89
N SER A 13 10.32 -3.36 -18.13
CA SER A 13 11.74 -3.65 -18.20
C SER A 13 12.22 -4.56 -17.07
N GLY A 14 11.98 -5.84 -17.20
CA GLY A 14 12.59 -6.86 -16.33
C GLY A 14 12.15 -6.86 -14.88
N LYS A 15 11.13 -6.12 -14.53
CA LYS A 15 10.62 -6.08 -13.18
C LYS A 15 9.51 -7.06 -12.98
N LYS A 16 9.45 -7.62 -11.78
CA LYS A 16 8.37 -8.49 -11.41
C LYS A 16 7.05 -7.71 -11.48
N LYS A 17 6.17 -8.14 -12.34
CA LYS A 17 4.89 -7.49 -12.52
C LYS A 17 3.99 -7.81 -11.34
N MET A 18 3.46 -6.78 -10.71
CA MET A 18 2.49 -6.97 -9.65
C MET A 18 1.20 -7.52 -10.22
N ARG A 19 0.58 -8.42 -9.46
CA ARG A 19 -0.74 -8.89 -9.84
C ARG A 19 -1.77 -7.79 -9.61
N PRO A 20 -2.93 -7.87 -10.27
CA PRO A 20 -3.97 -6.86 -10.09
C PRO A 20 -4.52 -6.87 -8.65
N SER A 21 -5.12 -5.76 -8.25
CA SER A 21 -5.77 -5.66 -6.96
C SER A 21 -6.86 -6.71 -6.81
N PRO A 22 -6.93 -7.38 -5.66
CA PRO A 22 -8.02 -8.33 -5.42
C PRO A 22 -9.39 -7.67 -5.30
N ALA A 23 -9.43 -6.36 -5.14
CA ALA A 23 -10.68 -5.61 -5.05
C ALA A 23 -11.10 -4.99 -6.38
N ARG A 24 -10.40 -5.28 -7.45
CA ARG A 24 -10.66 -4.65 -8.76
C ARG A 24 -12.09 -4.84 -9.22
N ASP A 25 -12.64 -6.02 -9.00
CA ASP A 25 -14.01 -6.32 -9.45
C ASP A 25 -15.07 -5.55 -8.66
N PHE A 26 -14.70 -5.02 -7.51
CA PHE A 26 -15.63 -4.29 -6.63
C PHE A 26 -15.43 -2.79 -6.71
N LEU A 27 -14.19 -2.35 -6.86
CA LEU A 27 -13.83 -0.93 -6.74
C LEU A 27 -13.36 -0.31 -8.05
N GLY A 28 -13.33 -1.08 -9.13
CA GLY A 28 -12.75 -0.61 -10.37
C GLY A 28 -11.24 -0.74 -10.37
N PRO A 29 -10.56 -0.24 -11.39
CA PRO A 29 -9.12 -0.42 -11.49
C PRO A 29 -8.37 0.36 -10.40
N GLU A 30 -7.25 -0.18 -9.99
CA GLU A 30 -6.34 0.52 -9.11
C GLU A 30 -5.57 1.59 -9.90
N TRP A 31 -5.38 2.73 -9.27
CA TRP A 31 -4.61 3.83 -9.84
C TRP A 31 -3.13 3.68 -9.55
N TYR A 32 -2.79 3.13 -8.39
CA TYR A 32 -1.40 2.92 -7.97
C TYR A 32 -1.27 1.58 -7.32
N ALA A 33 -0.08 1.02 -7.42
CA ALA A 33 0.26 -0.26 -6.79
C ALA A 33 1.66 -0.14 -6.22
N VAL A 34 1.82 -0.53 -4.96
CA VAL A 34 3.12 -0.51 -4.28
C VAL A 34 3.41 -1.90 -3.76
N ASP A 35 4.52 -2.47 -4.21
CA ASP A 35 4.98 -3.77 -3.74
C ASP A 35 5.63 -3.59 -2.37
N CYS A 36 5.00 -4.13 -1.35
CA CYS A 36 5.46 -3.96 0.02
C CYS A 36 5.91 -5.30 0.60
N ARG A 37 6.59 -5.25 1.72
CA ARG A 37 7.08 -6.46 2.37
C ARG A 37 5.93 -7.19 3.04
N GLY A 38 5.65 -8.38 2.58
CA GLY A 38 4.59 -9.22 3.15
C GLY A 38 3.18 -8.82 2.78
N ALA A 39 3.03 -7.78 1.98
CA ALA A 39 1.72 -7.30 1.54
C ALA A 39 1.90 -6.41 0.34
N ASN A 40 0.82 -6.10 -0.35
CA ASN A 40 0.82 -5.10 -1.41
C ASN A 40 -0.18 -4.02 -1.08
N LEU A 41 0.13 -2.80 -1.46
CA LEU A 41 -0.78 -1.68 -1.28
C LEU A 41 -1.31 -1.26 -2.65
N TYR A 42 -2.61 -1.21 -2.77
CA TYR A 42 -3.27 -0.70 -3.98
C TYR A 42 -4.09 0.52 -3.62
N VAL A 43 -4.10 1.48 -4.50
CA VAL A 43 -4.88 2.70 -4.32
C VAL A 43 -5.92 2.77 -5.41
N HIS A 44 -7.17 2.77 -5.01
CA HIS A 44 -8.31 2.92 -5.90
C HIS A 44 -8.84 4.35 -5.83
N GLU A 45 -9.88 4.64 -6.58
CA GLU A 45 -10.41 6.00 -6.64
C GLU A 45 -10.81 6.53 -5.27
N ASN A 46 -11.44 5.70 -4.44
CA ASN A 46 -12.00 6.14 -3.16
C ASN A 46 -11.57 5.30 -1.97
N ALA A 47 -10.54 4.46 -2.14
CA ALA A 47 -10.13 3.55 -1.08
C ALA A 47 -8.70 3.07 -1.29
N VAL A 48 -8.07 2.63 -0.21
CA VAL A 48 -6.83 1.86 -0.30
C VAL A 48 -7.16 0.40 -0.01
N VAL A 49 -6.36 -0.50 -0.56
CA VAL A 49 -6.50 -1.94 -0.35
C VAL A 49 -5.16 -2.48 0.10
N ILE A 50 -5.15 -3.16 1.22
CA ILE A 50 -3.98 -3.87 1.70
C ILE A 50 -4.19 -5.34 1.39
N ASP A 51 -3.37 -5.86 0.50
CA ASP A 51 -3.51 -7.21 -0.03
C ASP A 51 -2.47 -8.12 0.59
N ARG A 52 -2.92 -9.04 1.42
CA ARG A 52 -2.08 -10.06 2.02
C ARG A 52 -2.31 -11.44 1.41
N THR A 53 -3.11 -11.50 0.36
CA THR A 53 -3.31 -12.76 -0.35
C THR A 53 -2.00 -13.13 -1.07
N GLY A 54 -1.66 -14.38 -1.14
CA GLY A 54 -0.46 -14.80 -1.84
C GLY A 54 0.86 -14.48 -1.14
N GLY A 55 0.82 -14.26 0.14
CA GLY A 55 2.02 -13.94 0.94
C GLY A 55 2.97 -15.09 1.18
N GLY A 56 2.81 -16.20 0.48
CA GLY A 56 3.71 -17.33 0.61
C GLY A 56 3.48 -18.16 1.86
N LEU A 57 4.46 -18.99 2.18
CA LEU A 57 4.35 -19.95 3.30
C LEU A 57 4.12 -19.29 4.65
N TRP A 58 4.66 -18.10 4.82
CA TRP A 58 4.60 -17.41 6.12
C TRP A 58 3.24 -16.79 6.41
N ASN A 59 2.39 -16.65 5.39
CA ASN A 59 1.08 -16.04 5.54
C ASN A 59 -0.07 -17.02 5.33
N VAL A 60 0.16 -18.26 5.66
CA VAL A 60 -0.83 -19.32 5.42
C VAL A 60 -2.13 -19.09 6.19
N GLY A 61 -2.16 -18.32 7.21
CA GLY A 61 -3.40 -18.00 7.92
C GLY A 61 -4.01 -16.67 7.55
N ASP A 62 -3.30 -15.84 6.81
CA ASP A 62 -3.69 -14.45 6.55
C ASP A 62 -3.97 -14.18 5.08
N ASN A 63 -4.63 -15.11 4.44
CA ASN A 63 -4.88 -15.01 3.02
C ASN A 63 -6.09 -14.10 2.75
N ASN A 64 -5.94 -12.82 3.05
CA ASN A 64 -7.03 -11.87 2.93
C ASN A 64 -6.57 -10.53 2.37
N PHE A 65 -7.53 -9.71 2.00
CA PHE A 65 -7.25 -8.29 1.69
C PHE A 65 -8.22 -7.43 2.48
N LYS A 66 -7.80 -6.20 2.76
CA LYS A 66 -8.60 -5.25 3.51
C LYS A 66 -8.80 -4.00 2.70
N VAL A 67 -10.04 -3.53 2.61
CA VAL A 67 -10.39 -2.29 1.94
C VAL A 67 -10.62 -1.22 2.99
N ILE A 68 -9.94 -0.09 2.85
CA ILE A 68 -10.09 1.04 3.76
C ILE A 68 -10.55 2.24 2.94
N PRO A 69 -11.82 2.63 3.05
CA PRO A 69 -12.32 3.81 2.32
C PRO A 69 -11.59 5.07 2.79
N PHE A 70 -11.30 5.98 1.88
CA PHE A 70 -10.62 7.23 2.26
C PHE A 70 -11.39 7.98 3.34
N ARG A 71 -12.71 7.97 3.28
CA ARG A 71 -13.55 8.68 4.26
C ARG A 71 -13.42 8.14 5.68
N SER A 72 -12.90 6.92 5.85
CA SER A 72 -12.71 6.35 7.19
C SER A 72 -11.31 6.56 7.73
N ILE A 73 -10.41 7.13 6.94
CA ILE A 73 -9.04 7.38 7.37
C ILE A 73 -9.00 8.73 8.07
N VAL A 74 -8.59 8.72 9.33
CA VAL A 74 -8.47 9.94 10.12
C VAL A 74 -7.05 10.48 10.15
N ALA A 75 -6.06 9.63 9.92
CA ALA A 75 -4.66 10.06 9.83
C ALA A 75 -3.85 9.01 9.08
N VAL A 76 -2.74 9.45 8.51
CA VAL A 76 -1.78 8.55 7.87
C VAL A 76 -0.41 8.85 8.47
N GLN A 77 0.26 7.80 8.94
CA GLN A 77 1.64 7.91 9.35
C GLN A 77 2.51 7.21 8.31
N ALA A 78 3.48 7.92 7.80
CA ALA A 78 4.35 7.36 6.77
C ALA A 78 5.81 7.66 7.11
N LYS A 79 6.65 6.66 6.94
CA LYS A 79 8.09 6.81 7.05
C LYS A 79 8.67 6.34 5.74
N LEU A 80 9.32 7.22 5.04
CA LEU A 80 9.97 6.89 3.79
C LEU A 80 11.37 6.36 4.08
N LYS A 81 12.10 6.05 3.04
CA LYS A 81 13.40 5.40 3.16
C LYS A 81 14.35 6.15 4.10
N SER A 82 15.00 5.40 4.99
CA SER A 82 16.12 5.88 5.77
C SER A 82 17.31 4.94 5.57
N THR A 83 18.49 5.35 6.05
CA THR A 83 19.70 4.56 5.84
C THR A 83 19.71 3.26 6.64
N LEU A 84 18.98 3.18 7.73
CA LEU A 84 19.06 2.04 8.64
C LEU A 84 17.78 1.24 8.78
N LEU A 85 16.64 1.84 8.50
CA LEU A 85 15.35 1.21 8.77
C LEU A 85 14.47 1.23 7.54
N ASN A 86 13.64 0.20 7.42
CA ASN A 86 12.60 0.18 6.42
C ASN A 86 11.57 1.26 6.70
N GLY A 87 10.95 1.75 5.63
CA GLY A 87 9.83 2.66 5.79
C GLY A 87 8.53 1.91 6.04
N TYR A 88 7.46 2.66 6.23
CA TYR A 88 6.13 2.08 6.39
C TYR A 88 5.07 3.11 6.05
N ILE A 89 3.87 2.63 5.80
CA ILE A 89 2.67 3.46 5.68
C ILE A 89 1.61 2.81 6.55
N GLU A 90 1.01 3.59 7.43
CA GLU A 90 -0.03 3.11 8.32
C GLU A 90 -1.21 4.05 8.30
N PHE A 91 -2.41 3.49 8.25
CA PHE A 91 -3.66 4.25 8.19
C PHE A 91 -4.38 4.14 9.52
N GLU A 92 -4.69 5.28 10.11
CA GLU A 92 -5.50 5.31 11.32
C GLU A 92 -6.96 5.43 10.95
N THR A 93 -7.78 4.58 11.54
CA THR A 93 -9.23 4.69 11.45
C THR A 93 -9.80 4.75 12.86
N ALA A 94 -11.10 4.98 13.00
CA ALA A 94 -11.73 5.10 14.31
C ALA A 94 -11.49 3.87 15.20
N ASN A 95 -11.40 2.68 14.58
CA ASN A 95 -11.24 1.43 15.32
C ASN A 95 -9.84 0.86 15.28
N SER A 96 -8.92 1.54 14.63
CA SER A 96 -7.54 1.07 14.49
C SER A 96 -6.58 2.25 14.62
N PRO A 97 -6.24 2.63 15.84
CA PRO A 97 -5.30 3.73 16.06
C PRO A 97 -3.91 3.36 15.56
N LEU A 98 -3.11 4.39 15.30
CA LEU A 98 -1.74 4.19 14.85
C LEU A 98 -0.93 3.45 15.91
N SER A 99 -0.05 2.60 15.42
CA SER A 99 0.95 1.97 16.26
C SER A 99 1.97 3.01 16.71
N THR A 100 2.41 2.90 17.96
CA THR A 100 3.46 3.76 18.48
C THR A 100 4.64 2.90 18.87
N GLY A 101 5.84 3.40 18.63
CA GLY A 101 7.05 2.69 19.00
C GLY A 101 7.68 1.92 17.84
N SER A 102 8.98 1.73 17.93
CA SER A 102 9.78 1.16 16.86
C SER A 102 9.52 -0.33 16.62
N ASP A 103 9.21 -1.06 17.67
CA ASP A 103 8.96 -2.50 17.58
C ASP A 103 7.66 -2.81 16.85
N LYS A 104 6.76 -1.87 16.76
CA LYS A 104 5.52 -2.08 16.00
C LYS A 104 5.66 -1.78 14.52
N ALA A 105 6.67 -0.99 14.16
CA ALA A 105 6.97 -0.74 12.75
C ALA A 105 7.47 -1.98 12.04
N GLU A 106 8.02 -2.93 12.76
CA GLU A 106 8.50 -4.18 12.19
C GLU A 106 7.39 -5.19 11.98
N ARG A 107 6.28 -5.01 12.64
CA ARG A 107 5.11 -5.86 12.45
C ARG A 107 4.10 -5.11 11.63
N SER A 108 3.74 -5.67 10.49
CA SER A 108 2.68 -5.07 9.72
C SER A 108 1.42 -5.05 10.55
N SER A 109 1.00 -3.86 10.96
CA SER A 109 -0.31 -3.73 11.59
C SER A 109 -1.37 -4.09 10.55
N GLU A 110 -2.57 -4.34 11.03
CA GLU A 110 -3.68 -4.66 10.14
C GLU A 110 -3.91 -3.57 9.09
N ASN A 111 -3.66 -2.31 9.46
CA ASN A 111 -3.87 -1.16 8.60
C ASN A 111 -2.56 -0.57 8.09
N GLY A 112 -1.51 -1.36 8.01
CA GLY A 112 -0.22 -0.85 7.59
C GLY A 112 0.53 -1.77 6.65
N VAL A 113 1.52 -1.21 5.98
CA VAL A 113 2.43 -1.96 5.11
C VAL A 113 3.85 -1.50 5.39
N ILE A 114 4.79 -2.40 5.21
CA ILE A 114 6.21 -2.12 5.39
C ILE A 114 6.84 -1.91 4.02
N LEU A 115 7.50 -0.77 3.87
CA LEU A 115 8.23 -0.44 2.64
C LEU A 115 9.65 -0.96 2.76
N SER A 116 10.11 -1.67 1.77
CA SER A 116 11.47 -2.16 1.74
C SER A 116 11.91 -2.36 0.30
N GLY A 117 13.22 -2.50 0.11
CA GLY A 117 13.76 -2.80 -1.20
C GLY A 117 14.30 -1.58 -1.91
N THR A 118 14.03 -1.47 -3.19
CA THR A 118 14.68 -0.50 -4.06
C THR A 118 14.10 0.92 -3.92
N ASP A 119 14.87 1.89 -4.37
CA ASP A 119 14.40 3.28 -4.42
C ASP A 119 13.12 3.43 -5.23
N GLU A 120 12.95 2.59 -6.21
CA GLU A 120 11.76 2.60 -7.05
C GLU A 120 10.48 2.31 -6.25
N ARG A 121 10.55 1.39 -5.30
CA ARG A 121 9.38 1.12 -4.45
C ARG A 121 9.03 2.33 -3.61
N TYR A 122 10.02 3.07 -3.15
CA TYR A 122 9.78 4.29 -2.39
C TYR A 122 9.20 5.38 -3.27
N GLU A 123 9.62 5.46 -4.53
CA GLU A 123 9.01 6.41 -5.46
C GLU A 123 7.55 6.03 -5.76
N GLN A 124 7.27 4.76 -5.93
CA GLN A 124 5.88 4.30 -6.07
C GLN A 124 5.05 4.67 -4.84
N ALA A 125 5.62 4.50 -3.66
CA ALA A 125 4.93 4.86 -2.42
C ALA A 125 4.65 6.36 -2.35
N LYS A 126 5.60 7.19 -2.76
CA LYS A 126 5.40 8.64 -2.79
C LYS A 126 4.25 9.03 -3.71
N GLU A 127 4.20 8.45 -4.89
CA GLU A 127 3.13 8.77 -5.84
C GLU A 127 1.78 8.34 -5.30
N ALA A 128 1.73 7.15 -4.69
CA ALA A 128 0.51 6.68 -4.06
C ALA A 128 0.07 7.62 -2.92
N LEU A 129 1.01 8.04 -2.09
CA LEU A 129 0.72 8.95 -0.98
C LEU A 129 0.23 10.32 -1.45
N LYS A 130 0.78 10.84 -2.55
CA LYS A 130 0.30 12.09 -3.12
C LYS A 130 -1.19 12.00 -3.44
N TYR A 131 -1.59 10.93 -4.07
CA TYR A 131 -2.99 10.74 -4.40
C TYR A 131 -3.85 10.59 -3.14
N ILE A 132 -3.42 9.75 -2.22
CA ILE A 132 -4.15 9.52 -0.98
C ILE A 132 -4.36 10.84 -0.24
N PHE A 133 -3.29 11.62 -0.08
CA PHE A 133 -3.40 12.90 0.63
C PHE A 133 -4.30 13.89 -0.10
N SER A 134 -4.30 13.85 -1.42
CA SER A 134 -5.21 14.72 -2.18
C SER A 134 -6.67 14.40 -1.92
N LYS A 135 -6.96 13.18 -1.50
CA LYS A 135 -8.33 12.76 -1.21
C LYS A 135 -8.74 12.97 0.24
N ILE A 136 -7.81 12.80 1.17
CA ILE A 136 -8.18 12.89 2.58
C ILE A 136 -7.88 14.26 3.20
N CYS A 137 -7.04 15.07 2.57
CA CYS A 137 -6.66 16.38 3.08
C CYS A 137 -7.34 17.52 2.34
N THR A 138 -8.53 17.30 1.84
CA THR A 138 -9.28 18.35 1.13
C THR A 138 -10.17 19.16 2.06
#